data_4bf225732c51920551fa19fbbeb9e582
#
_entry.id   4bf225732c51920551fa19fbbeb9e582
#
_cell.length_a   1.000
_cell.length_b   1.000
_cell.length_c   1.000
_cell.angle_alpha   90.00
_cell.angle_beta   90.00
_cell.angle_gamma   90.00
#
_symmetry.space_group_name_H-M   'P 1'
#
loop_
_entity.id
_entity.type
_entity.pdbx_description
1 polymer ?
#
loop_
_entity_poly.entity_id
_entity_poly.type
_entity_poly.pdbx_seq_one_letter_code
_entity_poly.pdbx_strand_id
1 'polypeptide(L)'
;MMKSTLELRKEKGILVAAHRGTSGGNIPPNTIASFDIALKEGADILEMDLFKSIDGEIFVFHTGMEPAQLDRHIKVESMTSEEIRRLRLCNVDLTETFLPLNTFEEVLEHLKNKCILNLDRSIKILDDVMKIVNKHNMADQVLLKSDPSDASLKMVETFAPKVDYMPIFMEEDVASEKIENMNINYIGAELVFKSESSSIAQDSYIDMMHKKGRILWGNSIVYSSRVPLAAGHNDDISLTGDPEDGWGWLAKKG
;
A
#
# COMPACT_ATOMS: atom_id res chain seq x y z
N MET A 1 -12.88 -4.82 -19.11
CA MET A 1 -12.84 -3.80 -18.03
C MET A 1 -12.36 -4.51 -16.79
N MET A 2 -11.42 -3.95 -16.07
CA MET A 2 -10.94 -4.55 -14.81
C MET A 2 -12.06 -4.49 -13.76
N LYS A 3 -12.13 -5.48 -12.87
CA LYS A 3 -13.08 -5.49 -11.75
C LYS A 3 -12.63 -4.50 -10.69
N SER A 4 -13.58 -3.82 -10.03
CA SER A 4 -13.29 -2.99 -8.87
C SER A 4 -12.81 -3.82 -7.68
N THR A 5 -12.22 -3.17 -6.67
CA THR A 5 -11.76 -3.86 -5.45
C THR A 5 -12.89 -4.62 -4.76
N LEU A 6 -14.10 -4.03 -4.69
CA LEU A 6 -15.26 -4.69 -4.09
C LEU A 6 -15.75 -5.91 -4.90
N GLU A 7 -15.72 -5.82 -6.23
CA GLU A 7 -16.09 -6.95 -7.09
C GLU A 7 -15.10 -8.10 -6.97
N LEU A 8 -13.79 -7.81 -6.95
CA LEU A 8 -12.75 -8.80 -6.72
C LEU A 8 -12.90 -9.48 -5.35
N ARG A 9 -13.14 -8.68 -4.31
CA ARG A 9 -13.36 -9.20 -2.96
C ARG A 9 -14.57 -10.14 -2.89
N LYS A 10 -15.67 -9.76 -3.54
CA LYS A 10 -16.89 -10.58 -3.59
C LYS A 10 -16.65 -11.92 -4.31
N GLU A 11 -15.82 -11.94 -5.32
CA GLU A 11 -15.54 -13.14 -6.11
C GLU A 11 -14.55 -14.06 -5.41
N LYS A 12 -13.48 -13.51 -4.84
CA LYS A 12 -12.35 -14.30 -4.29
C LYS A 12 -12.51 -14.62 -2.80
N GLY A 13 -13.33 -13.89 -2.08
CA GLY A 13 -13.47 -14.00 -0.63
C GLY A 13 -12.37 -13.24 0.13
N ILE A 14 -11.10 -13.47 -0.15
CA ILE A 14 -9.97 -12.76 0.43
C ILE A 14 -9.12 -12.22 -0.72
N LEU A 15 -8.58 -11.00 -0.56
CA LEU A 15 -7.61 -10.42 -1.48
C LEU A 15 -6.23 -10.40 -0.85
N VAL A 16 -5.22 -10.70 -1.65
CA VAL A 16 -3.83 -10.69 -1.23
C VAL A 16 -3.14 -9.44 -1.77
N ALA A 17 -2.63 -8.62 -0.87
CA ALA A 17 -1.86 -7.44 -1.21
C ALA A 17 -0.36 -7.69 -1.00
N ALA A 18 0.44 -7.49 -2.04
CA ALA A 18 1.88 -7.61 -1.97
C ALA A 18 2.51 -6.25 -1.64
N HIS A 19 3.03 -6.12 -0.42
CA HIS A 19 3.72 -4.93 0.07
C HIS A 19 5.04 -4.73 -0.69
N ARG A 20 5.11 -3.68 -1.51
CA ARG A 20 6.26 -3.35 -2.38
C ARG A 20 6.62 -4.45 -3.40
N GLY A 21 5.63 -5.30 -3.74
CA GLY A 21 5.84 -6.50 -4.54
C GLY A 21 6.54 -7.63 -3.78
N THR A 22 6.93 -8.69 -4.49
CA THR A 22 7.75 -9.77 -3.92
C THR A 22 9.22 -9.50 -4.15
N SER A 23 9.95 -9.24 -3.07
CA SER A 23 11.38 -8.92 -3.08
C SER A 23 12.21 -9.99 -2.39
N GLY A 24 13.48 -10.09 -2.78
CA GLY A 24 14.45 -11.01 -2.19
C GLY A 24 15.59 -11.34 -3.14
N GLY A 25 16.71 -11.82 -2.62
CA GLY A 25 17.89 -12.07 -3.46
C GLY A 25 18.31 -10.84 -4.25
N ASN A 26 18.27 -10.91 -5.56
CA ASN A 26 18.64 -9.81 -6.48
C ASN A 26 17.43 -8.95 -6.92
N ILE A 27 16.28 -9.13 -6.34
CA ILE A 27 15.07 -8.37 -6.68
C ILE A 27 14.75 -7.38 -5.55
N PRO A 28 15.09 -6.09 -5.69
CA PRO A 28 14.72 -5.06 -4.73
C PRO A 28 13.20 -4.79 -4.72
N PRO A 29 12.64 -4.38 -3.58
CA PRO A 29 11.23 -3.97 -3.48
C PRO A 29 10.95 -2.70 -4.28
N ASN A 30 9.68 -2.41 -4.52
CA ASN A 30 9.24 -1.22 -5.26
C ASN A 30 9.81 -1.15 -6.69
N THR A 31 9.93 -2.28 -7.36
CA THR A 31 10.39 -2.38 -8.76
C THR A 31 9.38 -3.11 -9.63
N ILE A 32 9.39 -2.83 -10.92
CA ILE A 32 8.60 -3.61 -11.90
C ILE A 32 8.90 -5.11 -11.77
N ALA A 33 10.15 -5.47 -11.50
CA ALA A 33 10.55 -6.87 -11.31
C ALA A 33 9.87 -7.51 -10.09
N SER A 34 9.81 -6.81 -8.94
CA SER A 34 9.12 -7.33 -7.74
C SER A 34 7.61 -7.41 -7.94
N PHE A 35 7.02 -6.48 -8.68
CA PHE A 35 5.60 -6.49 -9.02
C PHE A 35 5.23 -7.65 -9.95
N ASP A 36 6.03 -7.92 -10.97
CA ASP A 36 5.81 -9.06 -11.87
C ASP A 36 5.89 -10.41 -11.16
N ILE A 37 6.77 -10.53 -10.16
CA ILE A 37 6.85 -11.76 -9.34
C ILE A 37 5.59 -11.88 -8.50
N ALA A 38 5.20 -10.84 -7.77
CA ALA A 38 3.99 -10.86 -6.95
C ALA A 38 2.73 -11.22 -7.74
N LEU A 39 2.59 -10.70 -8.97
CA LEU A 39 1.47 -11.07 -9.85
C LEU A 39 1.51 -12.54 -10.26
N LYS A 40 2.68 -13.10 -10.53
CA LYS A 40 2.84 -14.54 -10.85
C LYS A 40 2.52 -15.42 -9.65
N GLU A 41 2.75 -14.96 -8.44
CA GLU A 41 2.42 -15.63 -7.19
C GLU A 41 0.94 -15.48 -6.82
N GLY A 42 0.17 -14.65 -7.55
CA GLY A 42 -1.27 -14.53 -7.41
C GLY A 42 -1.73 -13.34 -6.57
N ALA A 43 -0.89 -12.34 -6.34
CA ALA A 43 -1.30 -11.11 -5.69
C ALA A 43 -2.43 -10.40 -6.47
N ASP A 44 -3.42 -9.90 -5.75
CA ASP A 44 -4.57 -9.16 -6.28
C ASP A 44 -4.30 -7.65 -6.29
N ILE A 45 -3.55 -7.20 -5.32
CA ILE A 45 -3.20 -5.81 -5.08
C ILE A 45 -1.68 -5.70 -4.98
N LEU A 46 -1.12 -4.72 -5.68
CA LEU A 46 0.28 -4.34 -5.50
C LEU A 46 0.33 -3.02 -4.73
N GLU A 47 1.02 -3.04 -3.61
CA GLU A 47 1.29 -1.81 -2.87
C GLU A 47 2.63 -1.23 -3.31
N MET A 48 2.71 0.09 -3.39
CA MET A 48 3.91 0.82 -3.78
C MET A 48 4.00 2.17 -3.08
N ASP A 49 5.22 2.54 -2.70
CA ASP A 49 5.53 3.83 -2.09
C ASP A 49 5.86 4.88 -3.14
N LEU A 50 5.26 6.06 -3.06
CA LEU A 50 5.52 7.15 -3.99
C LEU A 50 6.28 8.30 -3.34
N PHE A 51 7.18 8.92 -4.10
CA PHE A 51 7.79 10.20 -3.74
C PHE A 51 7.98 11.08 -4.98
N LYS A 52 8.17 12.38 -4.77
CA LYS A 52 8.37 13.35 -5.83
C LYS A 52 9.77 13.95 -5.74
N SER A 53 10.51 13.99 -6.86
CA SER A 53 11.79 14.68 -7.02
C SER A 53 11.64 16.20 -6.90
N ILE A 54 12.76 16.92 -6.74
CA ILE A 54 12.71 18.39 -6.62
C ILE A 54 12.22 19.09 -7.89
N ASP A 55 12.37 18.46 -9.05
CA ASP A 55 11.90 18.94 -10.35
C ASP A 55 10.52 18.39 -10.76
N GLY A 56 9.86 17.66 -9.85
CA GLY A 56 8.44 17.32 -9.95
C GLY A 56 8.10 15.95 -10.53
N GLU A 57 9.06 15.12 -10.91
CA GLU A 57 8.79 13.76 -11.38
C GLU A 57 8.50 12.81 -10.21
N ILE A 58 7.54 11.90 -10.38
CA ILE A 58 7.14 10.94 -9.34
C ILE A 58 7.82 9.60 -9.59
N PHE A 59 8.43 9.04 -8.55
CA PHE A 59 9.13 7.76 -8.56
C PHE A 59 8.50 6.79 -7.54
N VAL A 60 8.78 5.51 -7.74
CA VAL A 60 8.38 4.43 -6.84
C VAL A 60 9.57 4.01 -5.98
N PHE A 61 9.54 4.39 -4.71
CA PHE A 61 10.58 4.06 -3.73
C PHE A 61 10.15 4.52 -2.34
N HIS A 62 10.47 3.74 -1.31
CA HIS A 62 10.22 4.15 0.07
C HIS A 62 11.36 5.05 0.58
N THR A 63 11.13 6.36 0.61
CA THR A 63 12.12 7.32 1.14
C THR A 63 12.45 7.02 2.59
N GLY A 64 13.74 7.12 2.94
CA GLY A 64 14.29 6.67 4.22
C GLY A 64 14.94 5.28 4.13
N MET A 65 14.75 4.54 3.04
CA MET A 65 15.39 3.24 2.80
C MET A 65 16.65 3.34 1.94
N GLU A 66 17.14 4.53 1.66
CA GLU A 66 18.34 4.76 0.85
C GLU A 66 19.57 3.99 1.37
N PRO A 67 19.86 3.93 2.69
CA PRO A 67 21.00 3.14 3.17
C PRO A 67 20.84 1.63 2.90
N ALA A 68 19.61 1.11 2.99
CA ALA A 68 19.33 -0.31 2.83
C ALA A 68 19.15 -0.74 1.36
N GLN A 69 18.75 0.17 0.49
CA GLN A 69 18.41 -0.18 -0.90
C GLN A 69 19.28 0.49 -1.95
N LEU A 70 20.13 1.45 -1.57
CA LEU A 70 21.05 2.14 -2.46
C LEU A 70 22.50 2.11 -1.93
N ASP A 71 22.72 1.55 -0.72
CA ASP A 71 24.00 1.63 -0.01
C ASP A 71 24.55 3.08 0.07
N ARG A 72 23.66 4.05 0.28
CA ARG A 72 23.99 5.49 0.27
C ARG A 72 23.23 6.25 1.35
N HIS A 73 23.91 7.20 2.00
CA HIS A 73 23.30 8.14 2.94
C HIS A 73 22.90 9.44 2.22
N ILE A 74 21.94 9.34 1.33
CA ILE A 74 21.37 10.44 0.53
C ILE A 74 19.89 10.60 0.85
N LYS A 75 19.26 11.67 0.33
CA LYS A 75 17.80 11.86 0.35
C LYS A 75 17.34 12.00 -1.10
N VAL A 76 16.74 10.96 -1.64
CA VAL A 76 16.28 10.96 -3.05
C VAL A 76 15.25 12.07 -3.32
N GLU A 77 14.47 12.47 -2.32
CA GLU A 77 13.51 13.58 -2.43
C GLU A 77 14.16 14.95 -2.69
N SER A 78 15.47 15.09 -2.42
CA SER A 78 16.24 16.32 -2.67
C SER A 78 17.04 16.30 -3.98
N MET A 79 16.83 15.28 -4.81
CA MET A 79 17.53 15.09 -6.08
C MET A 79 16.62 15.44 -7.25
N THR A 80 17.24 15.78 -8.38
CA THR A 80 16.54 15.92 -9.66
C THR A 80 16.21 14.55 -10.24
N SER A 81 15.22 14.49 -11.10
CA SER A 81 14.84 13.26 -11.80
C SER A 81 16.00 12.66 -12.60
N GLU A 82 16.85 13.50 -13.21
CA GLU A 82 18.03 13.04 -13.92
C GLU A 82 19.06 12.36 -12.99
N GLU A 83 19.29 12.90 -11.81
CA GLU A 83 20.17 12.28 -10.81
C GLU A 83 19.60 10.95 -10.30
N ILE A 84 18.28 10.89 -10.02
CA ILE A 84 17.61 9.68 -9.56
C ILE A 84 17.69 8.57 -10.62
N ARG A 85 17.51 8.87 -11.89
CA ARG A 85 17.59 7.89 -12.98
C ARG A 85 18.96 7.23 -13.12
N ARG A 86 20.02 7.84 -12.58
CA ARG A 86 21.39 7.28 -12.56
C ARG A 86 21.61 6.31 -11.41
N LEU A 87 20.73 6.31 -10.39
CA LEU A 87 20.84 5.38 -9.27
C LEU A 87 20.47 3.97 -9.70
N ARG A 88 21.07 3.00 -9.02
CA ARG A 88 20.71 1.59 -9.15
C ARG A 88 20.43 1.04 -7.76
N LEU A 89 19.42 0.22 -7.68
CA LEU A 89 19.04 -0.44 -6.42
C LEU A 89 20.03 -1.55 -6.09
N CYS A 90 20.28 -1.74 -4.81
CA CYS A 90 21.07 -2.85 -4.30
C CYS A 90 20.20 -4.04 -3.94
N ASN A 91 20.78 -5.22 -4.02
CA ASN A 91 20.19 -6.45 -3.48
C ASN A 91 20.32 -6.50 -1.94
N VAL A 92 19.86 -7.60 -1.35
CA VAL A 92 19.88 -7.79 0.11
C VAL A 92 21.30 -7.78 0.72
N ASP A 93 22.32 -8.07 -0.08
CA ASP A 93 23.73 -8.05 0.33
C ASP A 93 24.42 -6.71 0.02
N LEU A 94 23.65 -5.69 -0.30
CA LEU A 94 24.11 -4.35 -0.70
C LEU A 94 24.97 -4.34 -1.99
N THR A 95 24.86 -5.38 -2.82
CA THR A 95 25.47 -5.39 -4.15
C THR A 95 24.56 -4.65 -5.12
N GLU A 96 25.11 -3.65 -5.82
CA GLU A 96 24.38 -2.90 -6.84
C GLU A 96 23.88 -3.82 -7.96
N THR A 97 22.59 -3.72 -8.25
CA THR A 97 21.93 -4.44 -9.36
C THR A 97 21.89 -3.54 -10.61
N PHE A 98 21.36 -4.06 -11.71
CA PHE A 98 21.05 -3.24 -12.89
C PHE A 98 19.68 -2.54 -12.82
N LEU A 99 18.91 -2.75 -11.75
CA LEU A 99 17.54 -2.24 -11.61
C LEU A 99 17.53 -0.77 -11.18
N PRO A 100 16.87 0.12 -11.94
CA PRO A 100 16.72 1.52 -11.58
C PRO A 100 15.58 1.74 -10.56
N LEU A 101 15.50 2.95 -10.02
CA LEU A 101 14.23 3.43 -9.47
C LEU A 101 13.30 3.73 -10.64
N ASN A 102 12.16 3.05 -10.69
CA ASN A 102 11.17 3.28 -11.73
C ASN A 102 10.39 4.57 -11.47
N THR A 103 10.03 5.29 -12.52
CA THR A 103 9.04 6.34 -12.41
C THR A 103 7.66 5.76 -12.18
N PHE A 104 6.78 6.52 -11.53
CA PHE A 104 5.40 6.10 -11.31
C PHE A 104 4.66 5.88 -12.64
N GLU A 105 4.93 6.70 -13.65
CA GLU A 105 4.33 6.57 -14.98
C GLU A 105 4.74 5.27 -15.66
N GLU A 106 6.04 4.89 -15.62
CA GLU A 106 6.52 3.59 -16.14
C GLU A 106 5.82 2.41 -15.46
N VAL A 107 5.66 2.48 -14.14
CA VAL A 107 4.97 1.42 -13.38
C VAL A 107 3.49 1.35 -13.73
N LEU A 108 2.80 2.50 -13.86
CA LEU A 108 1.39 2.53 -14.28
C LEU A 108 1.19 1.93 -15.66
N GLU A 109 2.00 2.31 -16.64
CA GLU A 109 1.93 1.75 -18.00
C GLU A 109 2.13 0.24 -18.00
N HIS A 110 3.12 -0.23 -17.24
CA HIS A 110 3.42 -1.67 -17.12
C HIS A 110 2.28 -2.46 -16.48
N LEU A 111 1.65 -1.89 -15.44
CA LEU A 111 0.63 -2.60 -14.64
C LEU A 111 -0.81 -2.34 -15.10
N LYS A 112 -1.01 -1.62 -16.18
CA LYS A 112 -2.34 -1.30 -16.71
C LYS A 112 -3.18 -2.56 -16.95
N ASN A 113 -4.37 -2.60 -16.35
CA ASN A 113 -5.34 -3.70 -16.41
C ASN A 113 -4.85 -5.05 -15.84
N LYS A 114 -3.82 -5.05 -14.97
CA LYS A 114 -3.28 -6.30 -14.37
C LYS A 114 -3.78 -6.56 -12.95
N CYS A 115 -3.90 -5.54 -12.11
CA CYS A 115 -4.23 -5.66 -10.68
C CYS A 115 -4.72 -4.33 -10.10
N ILE A 116 -5.16 -4.32 -8.86
CA ILE A 116 -5.38 -3.09 -8.09
C ILE A 116 -4.02 -2.53 -7.62
N LEU A 117 -3.87 -1.23 -7.63
CA LEU A 117 -2.65 -0.51 -7.21
C LEU A 117 -2.93 0.28 -5.95
N ASN A 118 -2.36 -0.13 -4.83
CA ASN A 118 -2.38 0.67 -3.62
C ASN A 118 -1.21 1.65 -3.63
N LEU A 119 -1.52 2.95 -3.70
CA LEU A 119 -0.55 4.03 -3.79
C LEU A 119 -0.26 4.61 -2.42
N ASP A 120 0.74 4.05 -1.72
CA ASP A 120 1.16 4.56 -0.40
C ASP A 120 2.02 5.82 -0.51
N ARG A 121 2.09 6.61 0.56
CA ARG A 121 2.82 7.88 0.67
C ARG A 121 2.40 8.94 -0.37
N SER A 122 1.29 8.74 -1.06
CA SER A 122 0.79 9.57 -2.15
C SER A 122 0.04 10.83 -1.70
N ILE A 123 -0.50 10.85 -0.48
CA ILE A 123 -1.46 11.87 -0.02
C ILE A 123 -0.92 13.31 -0.14
N LYS A 124 0.34 13.56 0.20
CA LYS A 124 0.94 14.90 0.15
C LYS A 124 1.18 15.41 -1.28
N ILE A 125 1.17 14.52 -2.24
CA ILE A 125 1.40 14.80 -3.68
C ILE A 125 0.22 14.33 -4.53
N LEU A 126 -0.97 14.15 -3.91
CA LEU A 126 -2.12 13.49 -4.54
C LEU A 126 -2.61 14.20 -5.80
N ASP A 127 -2.57 15.53 -5.85
CA ASP A 127 -2.92 16.27 -7.07
C ASP A 127 -2.07 15.83 -8.28
N ASP A 128 -0.75 15.76 -8.09
CA ASP A 128 0.16 15.36 -9.17
C ASP A 128 0.04 13.86 -9.50
N VAL A 129 -0.13 13.00 -8.50
CA VAL A 129 -0.40 11.57 -8.68
C VAL A 129 -1.67 11.36 -9.52
N MET A 130 -2.76 12.05 -9.17
CA MET A 130 -4.03 11.90 -9.87
C MET A 130 -4.02 12.47 -11.29
N LYS A 131 -3.20 13.47 -11.60
CA LYS A 131 -2.98 13.93 -12.99
C LYS A 131 -2.41 12.78 -13.85
N ILE A 132 -1.43 12.05 -13.34
CA ILE A 132 -0.84 10.91 -14.05
C ILE A 132 -1.83 9.76 -14.16
N VAL A 133 -2.50 9.37 -13.07
CA VAL A 133 -3.52 8.32 -13.05
C VAL A 133 -4.63 8.59 -14.05
N ASN A 134 -5.13 9.82 -14.10
CA ASN A 134 -6.20 10.22 -15.03
C ASN A 134 -5.73 10.27 -16.49
N LYS A 135 -4.48 10.71 -16.74
CA LYS A 135 -3.87 10.67 -18.09
C LYS A 135 -3.88 9.26 -18.66
N HIS A 136 -3.66 8.25 -17.83
CA HIS A 136 -3.66 6.84 -18.23
C HIS A 136 -5.03 6.16 -18.14
N ASN A 137 -6.08 6.86 -17.68
CA ASN A 137 -7.43 6.32 -17.45
C ASN A 137 -7.40 5.10 -16.50
N MET A 138 -6.71 5.22 -15.35
CA MET A 138 -6.50 4.13 -14.41
C MET A 138 -7.11 4.40 -13.02
N ALA A 139 -7.99 5.38 -12.87
CA ALA A 139 -8.60 5.70 -11.58
C ALA A 139 -9.35 4.51 -10.95
N ASP A 140 -10.00 3.69 -11.77
CA ASP A 140 -10.72 2.48 -11.34
C ASP A 140 -9.77 1.34 -10.88
N GLN A 141 -8.46 1.50 -11.07
CA GLN A 141 -7.42 0.54 -10.71
C GLN A 141 -6.66 0.94 -9.44
N VAL A 142 -6.96 2.12 -8.90
CA VAL A 142 -6.24 2.70 -7.78
C VAL A 142 -7.02 2.54 -6.49
N LEU A 143 -6.30 2.18 -5.43
CA LEU A 143 -6.72 2.22 -4.04
C LEU A 143 -5.81 3.19 -3.29
N LEU A 144 -6.41 4.14 -2.56
CA LEU A 144 -5.71 5.08 -1.71
C LEU A 144 -5.90 4.74 -0.24
N LYS A 145 -4.83 4.88 0.53
CA LYS A 145 -4.89 4.78 1.99
C LYS A 145 -4.18 5.96 2.63
N SER A 146 -4.66 6.43 3.77
CA SER A 146 -3.99 7.46 4.56
C SER A 146 -4.47 7.50 6.00
N ASP A 147 -3.75 8.24 6.84
CA ASP A 147 -4.30 8.67 8.12
C ASP A 147 -5.62 9.43 7.91
N PRO A 148 -6.59 9.35 8.85
CA PRO A 148 -7.89 9.98 8.72
C PRO A 148 -7.92 11.44 9.20
N SER A 149 -6.80 12.17 9.14
CA SER A 149 -6.76 13.59 9.47
C SER A 149 -7.59 14.42 8.51
N ASP A 150 -8.07 15.57 8.98
CA ASP A 150 -8.85 16.52 8.18
C ASP A 150 -8.11 16.92 6.90
N ALA A 151 -6.80 17.09 6.99
CA ALA A 151 -5.96 17.45 5.86
C ALA A 151 -5.93 16.32 4.80
N SER A 152 -5.69 15.07 5.24
CA SER A 152 -5.66 13.91 4.34
C SER A 152 -7.02 13.66 3.70
N LEU A 153 -8.10 13.69 4.48
CA LEU A 153 -9.46 13.52 3.97
C LEU A 153 -9.83 14.61 2.96
N LYS A 154 -9.43 15.86 3.22
CA LYS A 154 -9.67 16.96 2.28
C LYS A 154 -8.92 16.79 0.96
N MET A 155 -7.70 16.25 0.98
CA MET A 155 -6.95 15.91 -0.23
C MET A 155 -7.70 14.85 -1.05
N VAL A 156 -8.15 13.76 -0.41
CA VAL A 156 -8.91 12.70 -1.08
C VAL A 156 -10.21 13.23 -1.67
N GLU A 157 -11.02 13.97 -0.87
CA GLU A 157 -12.28 14.56 -1.33
C GLU A 157 -12.08 15.51 -2.52
N THR A 158 -10.97 16.24 -2.55
CA THR A 158 -10.70 17.25 -3.58
C THR A 158 -10.16 16.62 -4.88
N PHE A 159 -9.21 15.71 -4.77
CA PHE A 159 -8.45 15.23 -5.94
C PHE A 159 -8.82 13.82 -6.40
N ALA A 160 -9.42 13.02 -5.51
CA ALA A 160 -9.70 11.60 -5.76
C ALA A 160 -11.07 11.12 -5.22
N PRO A 161 -12.17 11.89 -5.37
CA PRO A 161 -13.44 11.57 -4.70
C PRO A 161 -14.08 10.26 -5.17
N LYS A 162 -13.71 9.75 -6.34
CA LYS A 162 -14.26 8.51 -6.92
C LYS A 162 -13.30 7.33 -6.84
N VAL A 163 -12.08 7.55 -6.39
CA VAL A 163 -11.06 6.50 -6.23
C VAL A 163 -11.38 5.71 -4.96
N ASP A 164 -11.18 4.39 -5.01
CA ASP A 164 -11.33 3.53 -3.84
C ASP A 164 -10.45 4.03 -2.70
N TYR A 165 -11.04 4.26 -1.52
CA TYR A 165 -10.34 4.82 -0.37
C TYR A 165 -10.57 4.00 0.90
N MET A 166 -9.51 3.81 1.67
CA MET A 166 -9.50 3.22 3.00
C MET A 166 -8.71 4.11 3.98
N PRO A 167 -9.33 4.63 5.05
CA PRO A 167 -8.56 5.23 6.14
C PRO A 167 -7.75 4.17 6.88
N ILE A 168 -6.62 4.57 7.45
CA ILE A 168 -5.80 3.75 8.34
C ILE A 168 -6.21 4.07 9.78
N PHE A 169 -6.88 3.15 10.44
CA PHE A 169 -7.25 3.28 11.84
C PHE A 169 -6.21 2.63 12.75
N MET A 170 -5.76 3.38 13.73
CA MET A 170 -4.80 2.89 14.73
C MET A 170 -5.53 2.73 16.07
N GLU A 171 -5.72 1.49 16.51
CA GLU A 171 -6.40 1.08 17.76
C GLU A 171 -7.90 1.42 17.82
N GLU A 172 -8.35 2.49 17.17
CA GLU A 172 -9.73 2.98 17.24
C GLU A 172 -10.22 3.50 15.88
N ASP A 173 -11.52 3.36 15.61
CA ASP A 173 -12.20 4.01 14.50
C ASP A 173 -12.59 5.45 14.90
N VAL A 174 -11.82 6.40 14.43
CA VAL A 174 -11.99 7.82 14.79
C VAL A 174 -12.65 8.65 13.69
N ALA A 175 -13.02 8.06 12.56
CA ALA A 175 -13.42 8.85 11.40
C ALA A 175 -14.49 8.24 10.48
N SER A 176 -14.91 7.00 10.64
CA SER A 176 -15.88 6.36 9.72
C SER A 176 -17.16 7.19 9.54
N GLU A 177 -17.77 7.65 10.64
CA GLU A 177 -18.98 8.45 10.57
C GLU A 177 -18.77 9.77 9.81
N LYS A 178 -17.62 10.41 10.01
CA LYS A 178 -17.25 11.63 9.29
C LYS A 178 -17.08 11.36 7.79
N ILE A 179 -16.33 10.30 7.43
CA ILE A 179 -16.03 9.97 6.03
C ILE A 179 -17.32 9.61 5.29
N GLU A 180 -18.26 8.92 5.94
CA GLU A 180 -19.58 8.60 5.36
C GLU A 180 -20.39 9.83 4.95
N ASN A 181 -20.12 11.00 5.54
CA ASN A 181 -20.75 12.28 5.20
C ASN A 181 -19.93 13.14 4.21
N MET A 182 -18.79 12.63 3.72
CA MET A 182 -17.94 13.30 2.74
C MET A 182 -18.14 12.72 1.34
N ASN A 183 -17.74 13.50 0.34
CA ASN A 183 -17.71 13.00 -1.06
C ASN A 183 -16.43 12.19 -1.30
N ILE A 184 -16.34 11.02 -0.68
CA ILE A 184 -15.22 10.07 -0.77
C ILE A 184 -15.78 8.69 -1.05
N ASN A 185 -15.18 7.96 -1.97
CA ASN A 185 -15.54 6.56 -2.22
C ASN A 185 -14.94 5.65 -1.14
N TYR A 186 -15.52 5.67 0.03
CA TYR A 186 -15.10 4.92 1.23
C TYR A 186 -15.49 3.46 1.10
N ILE A 187 -14.56 2.58 0.75
CA ILE A 187 -14.82 1.15 0.52
C ILE A 187 -14.48 0.25 1.71
N GLY A 188 -13.73 0.72 2.69
CA GLY A 188 -13.26 -0.07 3.82
C GLY A 188 -12.19 0.63 4.62
N ALA A 189 -11.52 -0.06 5.53
CA ALA A 189 -10.49 0.50 6.38
C ALA A 189 -9.30 -0.45 6.55
N GLU A 190 -8.09 0.11 6.68
CA GLU A 190 -6.93 -0.60 7.20
C GLU A 190 -6.93 -0.53 8.72
N LEU A 191 -6.80 -1.69 9.36
CA LEU A 191 -6.80 -1.84 10.80
C LEU A 191 -5.39 -2.10 11.31
N VAL A 192 -4.87 -1.20 12.13
CA VAL A 192 -3.57 -1.33 12.79
C VAL A 192 -3.80 -1.34 14.31
N PHE A 193 -3.44 -2.43 14.97
CA PHE A 193 -3.69 -2.63 16.39
C PHE A 193 -2.57 -3.47 17.03
N LYS A 194 -2.40 -3.34 18.34
CA LYS A 194 -1.33 -4.02 19.12
C LYS A 194 -1.77 -5.37 19.68
N SER A 195 -3.07 -5.54 19.86
CA SER A 195 -3.63 -6.78 20.41
C SER A 195 -5.08 -6.96 19.99
N GLU A 196 -5.57 -8.18 20.14
CA GLU A 196 -6.97 -8.49 19.90
C GLU A 196 -7.95 -7.76 20.84
N SER A 197 -7.45 -7.15 21.91
CA SER A 197 -8.29 -6.35 22.83
C SER A 197 -8.62 -4.96 22.27
N SER A 198 -7.98 -4.53 21.19
CA SER A 198 -8.30 -3.26 20.52
C SER A 198 -9.75 -3.26 20.02
N SER A 199 -10.40 -2.11 20.10
CA SER A 199 -11.82 -1.98 19.70
C SER A 199 -12.05 -2.35 18.23
N ILE A 200 -11.11 -2.05 17.34
CA ILE A 200 -11.17 -2.34 15.91
C ILE A 200 -10.86 -3.81 15.57
N ALA A 201 -10.29 -4.58 16.50
CA ALA A 201 -10.01 -6.01 16.34
C ALA A 201 -11.16 -6.90 16.83
N GLN A 202 -12.18 -6.33 17.48
CA GLN A 202 -13.32 -7.08 18.02
C GLN A 202 -14.25 -7.57 16.90
N ASP A 203 -14.79 -8.78 17.06
CA ASP A 203 -15.76 -9.37 16.11
C ASP A 203 -16.96 -8.44 15.87
N SER A 204 -17.42 -7.75 16.91
CA SER A 204 -18.54 -6.80 16.81
C SER A 204 -18.25 -5.64 15.86
N TYR A 205 -17.01 -5.14 15.84
CA TYR A 205 -16.59 -4.09 14.91
C TYR A 205 -16.43 -4.63 13.48
N ILE A 206 -15.74 -5.75 13.35
CA ILE A 206 -15.52 -6.45 12.08
C ILE A 206 -16.85 -6.77 11.39
N ASP A 207 -17.78 -7.38 12.14
CA ASP A 207 -19.13 -7.71 11.66
C ASP A 207 -19.92 -6.46 11.25
N MET A 208 -19.79 -5.36 12.01
CA MET A 208 -20.45 -4.10 11.70
C MET A 208 -19.93 -3.54 10.37
N MET A 209 -18.64 -3.55 10.14
CA MET A 209 -18.02 -3.09 8.90
C MET A 209 -18.44 -3.97 7.71
N HIS A 210 -18.42 -5.29 7.86
CA HIS A 210 -18.86 -6.22 6.81
C HIS A 210 -20.36 -6.04 6.49
N LYS A 211 -21.22 -5.82 7.49
CA LYS A 211 -22.66 -5.53 7.27
C LYS A 211 -22.88 -4.23 6.49
N LYS A 212 -21.98 -3.27 6.61
CA LYS A 212 -21.97 -2.05 5.79
C LYS A 212 -21.38 -2.26 4.39
N GLY A 213 -20.95 -3.47 4.04
CA GLY A 213 -20.30 -3.79 2.76
C GLY A 213 -18.88 -3.27 2.65
N ARG A 214 -18.22 -2.97 3.79
CA ARG A 214 -16.84 -2.47 3.84
C ARG A 214 -15.85 -3.63 3.82
N ILE A 215 -14.72 -3.43 3.17
CA ILE A 215 -13.56 -4.34 3.21
C ILE A 215 -12.66 -3.93 4.37
N LEU A 216 -12.08 -4.92 5.05
CA LEU A 216 -11.06 -4.69 6.06
C LEU A 216 -9.71 -5.17 5.56
N TRP A 217 -8.70 -4.33 5.78
CA TRP A 217 -7.31 -4.61 5.44
C TRP A 217 -6.53 -4.86 6.72
N GLY A 218 -5.92 -6.02 6.85
CA GLY A 218 -4.97 -6.35 7.89
C GLY A 218 -3.58 -6.52 7.32
N ASN A 219 -2.56 -6.14 8.09
CA ASN A 219 -1.17 -6.36 7.74
C ASN A 219 -0.65 -7.60 8.44
N SER A 220 -0.10 -8.53 7.69
CA SER A 220 0.60 -9.70 8.21
C SER A 220 2.13 -9.52 8.25
N ILE A 221 2.61 -8.31 8.01
CA ILE A 221 4.04 -7.99 7.95
C ILE A 221 4.56 -7.61 9.31
N VAL A 222 5.65 -8.24 9.71
CA VAL A 222 6.45 -7.85 10.89
C VAL A 222 7.59 -6.95 10.43
N TYR A 223 7.53 -5.68 10.74
CA TYR A 223 8.57 -4.71 10.37
C TYR A 223 9.89 -4.88 11.13
N SER A 224 9.87 -5.47 12.22
CA SER A 224 10.94 -6.08 12.97
C SER A 224 10.29 -6.67 14.21
N SER A 225 10.84 -7.72 14.72
CA SER A 225 10.37 -8.42 15.91
C SER A 225 10.21 -7.54 17.17
N ARG A 226 10.34 -6.24 17.05
CA ARG A 226 10.35 -5.29 18.17
C ARG A 226 9.43 -4.10 17.99
N VAL A 227 8.76 -3.97 16.84
CA VAL A 227 7.84 -2.86 16.60
C VAL A 227 6.42 -3.39 16.56
N PRO A 228 5.65 -3.20 17.61
CA PRO A 228 4.30 -3.75 17.76
C PRO A 228 3.25 -2.94 16.99
N LEU A 229 3.57 -2.40 15.84
CA LEU A 229 2.68 -1.50 15.10
C LEU A 229 2.15 -2.08 13.79
N ALA A 230 2.47 -3.31 13.48
CA ALA A 230 1.85 -3.96 12.34
C ALA A 230 0.70 -4.80 12.86
N ALA A 231 -0.47 -4.42 12.49
CA ALA A 231 -1.74 -5.13 12.60
C ALA A 231 -1.71 -6.38 13.45
N GLY A 232 -1.68 -6.23 14.70
CA GLY A 232 -1.97 -7.15 15.79
C GLY A 232 -1.39 -8.54 15.74
N HIS A 233 -1.61 -9.27 14.69
CA HIS A 233 -1.12 -10.62 14.53
C HIS A 233 -0.09 -10.69 13.43
N ASN A 234 1.10 -10.99 13.85
CA ASN A 234 2.19 -11.29 12.97
C ASN A 234 2.07 -12.75 12.55
N ASP A 235 1.99 -12.97 11.27
CA ASP A 235 2.21 -14.27 10.68
C ASP A 235 3.71 -14.57 10.52
N ASP A 236 4.54 -13.82 11.19
CA ASP A 236 5.97 -14.07 11.15
C ASP A 236 6.29 -15.36 11.91
N ILE A 237 6.41 -16.42 11.14
CA ILE A 237 6.86 -17.74 11.62
C ILE A 237 8.17 -17.63 12.37
N SER A 238 9.00 -16.63 12.09
CA SER A 238 10.25 -16.40 12.82
C SER A 238 10.03 -15.99 14.26
N LEU A 239 8.86 -15.42 14.59
CA LEU A 239 8.51 -15.01 15.96
C LEU A 239 7.76 -16.10 16.74
N THR A 240 6.71 -16.63 16.12
CA THR A 240 5.80 -17.56 16.80
C THR A 240 5.97 -19.00 16.32
N GLY A 241 6.42 -19.18 15.10
CA GLY A 241 6.45 -20.48 14.44
C GLY A 241 5.07 -21.01 14.03
N ASP A 242 4.01 -20.23 14.25
CA ASP A 242 2.63 -20.61 13.94
C ASP A 242 2.01 -19.65 12.92
N PRO A 243 1.75 -20.11 11.68
CA PRO A 243 1.10 -19.28 10.66
C PRO A 243 -0.35 -18.90 11.01
N GLU A 244 -0.98 -19.57 11.98
CA GLU A 244 -2.32 -19.24 12.44
C GLU A 244 -2.38 -17.95 13.26
N ASP A 245 -1.25 -17.51 13.79
CA ASP A 245 -1.19 -16.26 14.55
C ASP A 245 -1.31 -15.00 13.69
N GLY A 246 -1.05 -15.09 12.40
CA GLY A 246 -1.11 -13.97 11.47
C GLY A 246 -2.13 -14.19 10.35
N TRP A 247 -1.73 -14.83 9.30
CA TRP A 247 -2.60 -15.06 8.14
C TRP A 247 -3.84 -15.88 8.47
N GLY A 248 -3.68 -16.89 9.31
CA GLY A 248 -4.81 -17.71 9.76
C GLY A 248 -5.83 -16.91 10.54
N TRP A 249 -5.38 -16.03 11.43
CA TRP A 249 -6.26 -15.14 12.18
C TRP A 249 -7.00 -14.16 11.25
N LEU A 250 -6.28 -13.48 10.35
CA LEU A 250 -6.88 -12.58 9.37
C LEU A 250 -7.92 -13.31 8.49
N ALA A 251 -7.58 -14.50 8.00
CA ALA A 251 -8.48 -15.31 7.18
C ALA A 251 -9.75 -15.73 7.93
N LYS A 252 -9.67 -15.99 9.24
CA LYS A 252 -10.85 -16.33 10.09
C LYS A 252 -11.76 -15.14 10.31
N LYS A 253 -11.23 -13.91 10.26
CA LYS A 253 -12.02 -12.68 10.42
C LYS A 253 -12.69 -12.23 9.11
N GLY A 254 -12.31 -12.78 7.97
CA GLY A 254 -12.89 -12.55 6.65
C GLY A 254 -12.32 -11.38 5.94
#